data_207b0c55cba9bcc8d9be244c61902944
#
_entry.id   207b0c55cba9bcc8d9be244c61902944
#
_cell.length_a   1.000
_cell.length_b   1.000
_cell.length_c   1.000
_cell.angle_alpha   90.00
_cell.angle_beta   90.00
_cell.angle_gamma   90.00
#
_symmetry.space_group_name_H-M   'P 1'
#
loop_
_entity.id
_entity.type
_entity.pdbx_description
1 polymer ?
#
loop_
_entity_poly.entity_id
_entity_poly.type
_entity_poly.pdbx_seq_one_letter_code
_entity_poly.pdbx_strand_id
1 'polypeptide(L)'
;MIGDGSLTGGMAYEALNNAAKLETNFIVILNDNNMSISENVGGVSKYLNNIRTATGYLDLKEGIYNALKSKPGGDGIVNRLRRAKSSFKQLVIPGMFFEDMGVTYLGPVDGHDIEGLIKVIEEAKRVKGAVLIHVLTQKGKGYGPAEKHP
;
A
#
# COMPACT_ATOMS: atom_id res chain seq x y z
N MET A 1 14.78 2.85 -3.03
CA MET A 1 13.63 3.73 -2.69
C MET A 1 13.23 4.49 -3.96
N ILE A 2 11.93 4.70 -4.16
CA ILE A 2 11.34 5.39 -5.31
C ILE A 2 10.26 6.36 -4.82
N GLY A 3 10.16 7.55 -5.44
CA GLY A 3 9.06 8.48 -5.17
C GLY A 3 7.81 8.16 -5.99
N ASP A 4 6.64 8.54 -5.51
CA ASP A 4 5.35 8.36 -6.18
C ASP A 4 5.29 9.06 -7.55
N GLY A 5 5.91 10.24 -7.70
CA GLY A 5 6.06 10.91 -8.99
C GLY A 5 6.81 10.07 -10.02
N SER A 6 7.77 9.23 -9.61
CA SER A 6 8.52 8.36 -10.52
C SER A 6 7.66 7.22 -11.08
N LEU A 7 6.58 6.83 -10.40
CA LEU A 7 5.62 5.85 -10.90
C LEU A 7 4.75 6.36 -12.05
N THR A 8 4.82 7.63 -12.39
CA THR A 8 4.17 8.17 -13.59
C THR A 8 4.94 7.86 -14.87
N GLY A 9 6.20 7.42 -14.75
CA GLY A 9 7.09 7.06 -15.85
C GLY A 9 7.15 5.54 -16.11
N GLY A 10 7.30 5.14 -17.37
CA GLY A 10 7.30 3.73 -17.79
C GLY A 10 8.46 2.91 -17.23
N MET A 11 9.63 3.50 -17.03
CA MET A 11 10.83 2.81 -16.55
C MET A 11 10.63 2.13 -15.19
N ALA A 12 9.81 2.73 -14.29
CA ALA A 12 9.47 2.14 -13.00
C ALA A 12 8.71 0.81 -13.15
N TYR A 13 7.79 0.73 -14.13
CA TYR A 13 7.02 -0.49 -14.41
C TYR A 13 7.86 -1.57 -15.06
N GLU A 14 8.78 -1.19 -15.95
CA GLU A 14 9.75 -2.14 -16.53
C GLU A 14 10.60 -2.76 -15.43
N ALA A 15 11.08 -1.95 -14.48
CA ALA A 15 11.85 -2.42 -13.34
C ALA A 15 11.02 -3.32 -12.41
N LEU A 16 9.78 -2.96 -12.08
CA LEU A 16 8.88 -3.77 -11.25
C LEU A 16 8.53 -5.10 -11.92
N ASN A 17 8.24 -5.08 -13.23
CA ASN A 17 7.97 -6.29 -14.00
C ASN A 17 9.17 -7.25 -13.98
N ASN A 18 10.40 -6.73 -14.07
CA ASN A 18 11.59 -7.55 -13.93
C ASN A 18 11.80 -8.04 -12.49
N ALA A 19 11.60 -7.15 -11.50
CA ALA A 19 11.73 -7.49 -10.08
C ALA A 19 10.78 -8.63 -9.66
N ALA A 20 9.57 -8.68 -10.21
CA ALA A 20 8.59 -9.72 -9.95
C ALA A 20 9.09 -11.15 -10.29
N LYS A 21 10.09 -11.28 -11.17
CA LYS A 21 10.71 -12.56 -11.53
C LYS A 21 11.86 -12.95 -10.61
N LEU A 22 12.33 -12.03 -9.77
CA LEU A 22 13.45 -12.31 -8.88
C LEU A 22 12.96 -13.22 -7.73
N GLU A 23 13.58 -14.36 -7.58
CA GLU A 23 13.31 -15.29 -6.46
C GLU A 23 14.07 -14.89 -5.18
N THR A 24 14.75 -13.75 -5.23
CA THR A 24 15.50 -13.18 -4.10
C THR A 24 14.68 -12.09 -3.43
N ASN A 25 14.87 -11.89 -2.12
CA ASN A 25 14.25 -10.78 -1.41
C ASN A 25 14.74 -9.44 -1.98
N PHE A 26 13.84 -8.70 -2.61
CA PHE A 26 14.10 -7.39 -3.21
C PHE A 26 13.07 -6.38 -2.71
N ILE A 27 13.48 -5.46 -1.84
CA ILE A 27 12.58 -4.52 -1.17
C ILE A 27 12.60 -3.18 -1.89
N VAL A 28 11.44 -2.76 -2.39
CA VAL A 28 11.17 -1.43 -2.95
C VAL A 28 10.42 -0.62 -1.92
N ILE A 29 10.94 0.54 -1.53
CA ILE A 29 10.23 1.50 -0.68
C ILE A 29 9.65 2.58 -1.58
N LEU A 30 8.31 2.63 -1.67
CA LEU A 30 7.57 3.69 -2.34
C LEU A 30 7.31 4.81 -1.35
N ASN A 31 8.01 5.93 -1.51
CA ASN A 31 7.77 7.15 -0.74
C ASN A 31 6.69 7.98 -1.41
N ASP A 32 5.49 7.97 -0.84
CA ASP A 32 4.33 8.66 -1.37
C ASP A 32 4.02 9.90 -0.53
N ASN A 33 4.30 11.06 -1.08
CA ASN A 33 3.93 12.36 -0.52
C ASN A 33 2.92 13.14 -1.39
N ASN A 34 2.38 12.49 -2.42
CA ASN A 34 1.45 13.05 -3.41
C ASN A 34 2.03 14.18 -4.27
N MET A 35 3.34 14.34 -4.27
CA MET A 35 4.01 15.45 -4.98
C MET A 35 5.28 14.98 -5.69
N SER A 36 5.50 15.57 -6.86
CA SER A 36 6.83 15.63 -7.47
C SER A 36 7.35 17.08 -7.39
N ILE A 37 7.54 17.80 -8.51
CA ILE A 37 7.74 19.26 -8.53
C ILE A 37 6.40 19.98 -8.32
N SER A 38 5.32 19.38 -8.80
CA SER A 38 3.91 19.77 -8.61
C SER A 38 3.09 18.56 -8.18
N GLU A 39 1.78 18.73 -7.96
CA GLU A 39 0.88 17.60 -7.70
C GLU A 39 0.96 16.55 -8.81
N ASN A 40 0.99 15.28 -8.42
CA ASN A 40 1.04 14.18 -9.37
C ASN A 40 -0.30 14.05 -10.10
N VAL A 41 -0.23 13.77 -11.42
CA VAL A 41 -1.42 13.60 -12.26
C VAL A 41 -1.43 12.22 -12.93
N GLY A 42 -2.62 11.79 -13.36
CA GLY A 42 -2.77 10.56 -14.13
C GLY A 42 -3.39 9.40 -13.35
N GLY A 43 -3.51 8.25 -14.02
CA GLY A 43 -4.20 7.07 -13.48
C GLY A 43 -3.53 6.46 -12.26
N VAL A 44 -2.20 6.45 -12.24
CA VAL A 44 -1.41 5.91 -11.13
C VAL A 44 -1.55 6.79 -9.89
N SER A 45 -1.49 8.11 -10.07
CA SER A 45 -1.72 9.07 -9.01
C SER A 45 -3.12 8.92 -8.39
N LYS A 46 -4.14 8.75 -9.25
CA LYS A 46 -5.50 8.40 -8.81
C LYS A 46 -5.54 7.10 -8.01
N TYR A 47 -4.85 6.07 -8.49
CA TYR A 47 -4.79 4.77 -7.82
C TYR A 47 -4.15 4.88 -6.44
N LEU A 48 -2.99 5.53 -6.32
CA LEU A 48 -2.31 5.75 -5.04
C LEU A 48 -3.16 6.59 -4.07
N ASN A 49 -3.84 7.63 -4.59
CA ASN A 49 -4.73 8.44 -3.77
C ASN A 49 -5.94 7.64 -3.25
N ASN A 50 -6.49 6.73 -4.05
CA ASN A 50 -7.55 5.82 -3.60
C ASN A 50 -7.04 4.86 -2.50
N ILE A 51 -5.82 4.37 -2.60
CA ILE A 51 -5.21 3.56 -1.53
C ILE A 51 -5.08 4.38 -0.25
N ARG A 52 -4.56 5.59 -0.34
CA ARG A 52 -4.36 6.51 0.79
C ARG A 52 -5.67 6.79 1.53
N THR A 53 -6.75 7.02 0.80
CA THR A 53 -8.07 7.31 1.38
C THR A 53 -8.80 6.06 1.89
N ALA A 54 -8.47 4.88 1.38
CA ALA A 54 -9.09 3.61 1.78
C ALA A 54 -8.53 3.06 3.12
N THR A 55 -7.48 3.63 3.67
CA THR A 55 -6.81 3.11 4.89
C THR A 55 -7.78 3.04 6.07
N GLY A 56 -8.57 4.08 6.31
CA GLY A 56 -9.59 4.08 7.37
C GLY A 56 -10.69 3.02 7.18
N TYR A 57 -10.95 2.59 5.94
CA TYR A 57 -11.89 1.52 5.64
C TYR A 57 -11.30 0.13 5.94
N LEU A 58 -10.00 -0.05 5.77
CA LEU A 58 -9.32 -1.32 6.07
C LEU A 58 -9.24 -1.56 7.57
N ASP A 59 -8.91 -0.54 8.36
CA ASP A 59 -8.92 -0.60 9.82
C ASP A 59 -10.31 -0.94 10.35
N LEU A 60 -11.35 -0.36 9.78
CA LEU A 60 -12.74 -0.68 10.10
C LEU A 60 -13.10 -2.11 9.73
N LYS A 61 -12.61 -2.61 8.58
CA LYS A 61 -12.85 -3.96 8.10
C LYS A 61 -12.14 -5.02 8.96
N GLU A 62 -10.90 -4.77 9.35
CA GLU A 62 -10.18 -5.64 10.29
C GLU A 62 -10.83 -5.65 11.67
N GLY A 63 -11.25 -4.50 12.17
CA GLY A 63 -12.01 -4.40 13.40
C GLY A 63 -13.31 -5.20 13.37
N ILE A 64 -14.08 -5.13 12.29
CA ILE A 64 -15.31 -5.91 12.08
C ILE A 64 -14.99 -7.41 11.92
N TYR A 65 -13.95 -7.78 11.18
CA TYR A 65 -13.55 -9.17 10.99
C TYR A 65 -13.12 -9.81 12.31
N ASN A 66 -12.32 -9.12 13.10
CA ASN A 66 -11.87 -9.59 14.42
C ASN A 66 -13.02 -9.68 15.43
N ALA A 67 -13.96 -8.72 15.40
CA ALA A 67 -15.16 -8.74 16.23
C ALA A 67 -16.13 -9.86 15.88
N LEU A 68 -16.20 -10.25 14.59
CA LEU A 68 -17.04 -11.37 14.12
C LEU A 68 -16.38 -12.72 14.41
N LYS A 69 -15.06 -12.82 14.37
CA LYS A 69 -14.30 -14.04 14.64
C LYS A 69 -14.34 -14.44 16.13
N SER A 70 -14.50 -13.45 17.01
CA SER A 70 -14.57 -13.68 18.46
C SER A 70 -15.95 -14.17 18.96
N LYS A 71 -16.97 -14.28 18.08
CA LYS A 71 -18.31 -14.78 18.46
C LYS A 71 -18.50 -16.24 18.06
N PRO A 72 -19.06 -17.11 18.92
CA PRO A 72 -19.40 -18.48 18.57
C PRO A 72 -20.43 -18.47 17.41
N GLY A 73 -20.10 -19.10 16.29
CA GLY A 73 -20.91 -19.14 15.06
C GLY A 73 -20.46 -18.20 13.94
N GLY A 74 -19.37 -17.44 14.13
CA GLY A 74 -18.85 -16.48 13.15
C GLY A 74 -18.35 -17.08 11.82
N ASP A 75 -17.95 -18.36 11.82
CA ASP A 75 -17.40 -19.03 10.62
C ASP A 75 -18.42 -19.13 9.48
N GLY A 76 -19.71 -19.29 9.78
CA GLY A 76 -20.78 -19.31 8.79
C GLY A 76 -20.99 -17.94 8.10
N ILE A 77 -20.81 -16.86 8.86
CA ILE A 77 -20.95 -15.48 8.37
C ILE A 77 -19.71 -15.10 7.55
N VAL A 78 -18.52 -15.50 7.98
CA VAL A 78 -17.26 -15.31 7.25
C VAL A 78 -17.28 -16.03 5.89
N ASN A 79 -17.83 -17.25 5.82
CA ASN A 79 -17.98 -18.00 4.58
C ASN A 79 -19.04 -17.40 3.64
N ARG A 80 -20.11 -16.80 4.16
CA ARG A 80 -21.10 -16.04 3.37
C ARG A 80 -20.49 -14.73 2.84
N LEU A 81 -19.71 -14.02 3.64
CA LEU A 81 -18.94 -12.84 3.21
C LEU A 81 -17.88 -13.19 2.16
N ARG A 82 -17.23 -14.36 2.27
CA ARG A 82 -16.32 -14.85 1.22
C ARG A 82 -17.02 -15.11 -0.11
N ARG A 83 -18.26 -15.63 -0.11
CA ARG A 83 -19.04 -15.82 -1.33
C ARG A 83 -19.60 -14.51 -1.90
N ALA A 84 -19.91 -13.54 -1.06
CA ALA A 84 -20.27 -12.18 -1.47
C ALA A 84 -19.07 -11.41 -2.09
N LYS A 85 -17.82 -11.89 -1.92
CA LYS A 85 -16.62 -11.31 -2.55
C LYS A 85 -16.69 -11.23 -4.08
N SER A 86 -17.49 -12.05 -4.74
CA SER A 86 -17.68 -11.97 -6.20
C SER A 86 -18.43 -10.70 -6.63
N SER A 87 -19.25 -10.11 -5.75
CA SER A 87 -19.96 -8.84 -5.99
C SER A 87 -19.15 -7.61 -5.55
N PHE A 88 -18.09 -7.80 -4.77
CA PHE A 88 -17.18 -6.74 -4.30
C PHE A 88 -15.98 -6.49 -5.22
N LYS A 89 -16.02 -6.94 -6.47
CA LYS A 89 -14.99 -6.69 -7.49
C LYS A 89 -14.76 -5.20 -7.82
N GLN A 90 -15.53 -4.30 -7.25
CA GLN A 90 -15.37 -2.84 -7.43
C GLN A 90 -14.68 -2.15 -6.23
N LEU A 91 -14.38 -2.86 -5.16
CA LEU A 91 -13.57 -2.30 -4.07
C LEU A 91 -12.11 -2.43 -4.46
N VAL A 92 -11.48 -1.30 -4.73
CA VAL A 92 -10.02 -1.21 -4.90
C VAL A 92 -9.38 -1.72 -3.61
N ILE A 93 -8.90 -2.97 -3.65
CA ILE A 93 -8.10 -3.51 -2.55
C ILE A 93 -6.73 -2.82 -2.66
N PRO A 94 -6.27 -2.13 -1.62
CA PRO A 94 -4.96 -1.51 -1.63
C PRO A 94 -3.89 -2.51 -2.07
N GLY A 95 -3.04 -2.09 -3.00
CA GLY A 95 -1.93 -2.91 -3.47
C GLY A 95 -2.27 -3.98 -4.50
N MET A 96 -3.55 -4.24 -4.83
CA MET A 96 -3.95 -5.29 -5.77
C MET A 96 -3.21 -5.22 -7.12
N PHE A 97 -2.95 -4.02 -7.62
CA PHE A 97 -2.18 -3.82 -8.84
C PHE A 97 -0.75 -4.40 -8.75
N PHE A 98 -0.07 -4.18 -7.61
CA PHE A 98 1.28 -4.69 -7.39
C PHE A 98 1.28 -6.20 -7.13
N GLU A 99 0.29 -6.69 -6.39
CA GLU A 99 0.08 -8.12 -6.13
C GLU A 99 -0.19 -8.91 -7.43
N ASP A 100 -1.02 -8.36 -8.32
CA ASP A 100 -1.30 -8.95 -9.64
C ASP A 100 -0.06 -8.97 -10.55
N MET A 101 0.89 -8.06 -10.34
CA MET A 101 2.20 -8.07 -10.99
C MET A 101 3.18 -9.08 -10.39
N GLY A 102 2.86 -9.71 -9.26
CA GLY A 102 3.75 -10.63 -8.54
C GLY A 102 4.67 -9.95 -7.53
N VAL A 103 4.37 -8.72 -7.13
CA VAL A 103 5.10 -7.97 -6.10
C VAL A 103 4.27 -7.91 -4.84
N THR A 104 4.76 -8.49 -3.74
CA THR A 104 4.06 -8.44 -2.45
C THR A 104 3.94 -6.99 -1.97
N TYR A 105 2.72 -6.57 -1.66
CA TYR A 105 2.44 -5.22 -1.22
C TYR A 105 2.26 -5.15 0.30
N LEU A 106 3.02 -4.27 0.96
CA LEU A 106 2.90 -3.95 2.39
C LEU A 106 2.58 -2.47 2.58
N GLY A 107 1.50 -2.18 3.26
CA GLY A 107 1.10 -0.81 3.56
C GLY A 107 -0.35 -0.47 3.16
N PRO A 108 -0.67 0.83 3.11
CA PRO A 108 0.22 1.96 3.37
C PRO A 108 0.56 2.11 4.86
N VAL A 109 1.78 2.61 5.14
CA VAL A 109 2.28 2.86 6.49
C VAL A 109 2.69 4.33 6.66
N ASP A 110 2.62 4.86 7.88
CA ASP A 110 3.06 6.21 8.18
C ASP A 110 4.60 6.28 8.13
N GLY A 111 5.16 7.09 7.23
CA GLY A 111 6.59 7.30 7.08
C GLY A 111 7.23 8.14 8.20
N HIS A 112 6.42 8.74 9.07
CA HIS A 112 6.89 9.48 10.23
C HIS A 112 6.84 8.64 11.53
N ASP A 113 6.24 7.44 11.49
CA ASP A 113 6.30 6.44 12.55
C ASP A 113 7.49 5.48 12.32
N ILE A 114 8.63 5.79 12.95
CA ILE A 114 9.85 5.01 12.80
C ILE A 114 9.71 3.59 13.36
N GLU A 115 9.00 3.41 14.46
CA GLU A 115 8.79 2.09 15.06
C GLU A 115 7.92 1.20 14.17
N GLY A 116 6.86 1.77 13.59
CA GLY A 116 6.01 1.11 12.61
C GLY A 116 6.80 0.72 11.35
N LEU A 117 7.64 1.63 10.83
CA LEU A 117 8.50 1.37 9.67
C LEU A 117 9.49 0.22 9.93
N ILE A 118 10.13 0.17 11.10
CA ILE A 118 11.05 -0.91 11.46
C ILE A 118 10.33 -2.26 11.40
N LYS A 119 9.13 -2.35 11.98
CA LYS A 119 8.32 -3.59 11.98
C LYS A 119 8.01 -4.05 10.57
N VAL A 120 7.53 -3.16 9.70
CA VAL A 120 7.18 -3.50 8.32
C VAL A 120 8.42 -3.88 7.50
N ILE A 121 9.57 -3.24 7.71
CA ILE A 121 10.82 -3.63 7.05
C ILE A 121 11.27 -5.03 7.51
N GLU A 122 11.14 -5.35 8.80
CA GLU A 122 11.45 -6.69 9.31
C GLU A 122 10.51 -7.77 8.74
N GLU A 123 9.24 -7.46 8.51
CA GLU A 123 8.31 -8.34 7.80
C GLU A 123 8.73 -8.51 6.33
N ALA A 124 9.03 -7.42 5.64
CA ALA A 124 9.46 -7.45 4.25
C ALA A 124 10.72 -8.30 4.03
N LYS A 125 11.67 -8.29 4.97
CA LYS A 125 12.90 -9.11 4.92
C LYS A 125 12.61 -10.62 4.96
N ARG A 126 11.47 -11.04 5.46
CA ARG A 126 11.07 -12.46 5.56
C ARG A 126 10.34 -12.96 4.31
N VAL A 127 9.87 -12.06 3.47
CA VAL A 127 9.16 -12.41 2.23
C VAL A 127 10.17 -12.89 1.18
N LYS A 128 9.85 -13.99 0.50
CA LYS A 128 10.60 -14.44 -0.67
C LYS A 128 10.07 -13.70 -1.91
N GLY A 129 10.97 -13.13 -2.69
CA GLY A 129 10.63 -12.38 -3.90
C GLY A 129 10.61 -10.86 -3.69
N ALA A 130 10.00 -10.15 -4.65
CA ALA A 130 9.91 -8.71 -4.62
C ALA A 130 8.81 -8.23 -3.67
N VAL A 131 9.13 -7.20 -2.88
CA VAL A 131 8.22 -6.56 -1.92
C VAL A 131 8.20 -5.07 -2.18
N LEU A 132 7.02 -4.47 -2.19
CA LEU A 132 6.83 -3.02 -2.22
C LEU A 132 6.24 -2.56 -0.89
N ILE A 133 6.99 -1.75 -0.16
CA ILE A 133 6.51 -1.07 1.06
C ILE A 133 6.02 0.31 0.64
N HIS A 134 4.71 0.57 0.80
CA HIS A 134 4.10 1.86 0.51
C HIS A 134 4.13 2.73 1.76
N VAL A 135 4.91 3.80 1.72
CA VAL A 135 5.17 4.70 2.86
C VAL A 135 4.57 6.06 2.56
N LEU A 136 3.62 6.48 3.38
CA LEU A 136 3.02 7.81 3.29
C LEU A 136 3.87 8.83 4.04
N THR A 137 4.25 9.89 3.37
CA THR A 137 5.02 10.99 3.98
C THR A 137 4.39 12.34 3.70
N GLN A 138 4.79 13.32 4.48
CA GLN A 138 4.46 14.74 4.27
C GLN A 138 5.75 15.49 3.93
N LYS A 139 5.77 16.14 2.76
CA LYS A 139 6.90 16.97 2.35
C LYS A 139 7.06 18.15 3.31
N GLY A 140 8.28 18.41 3.74
CA GLY A 140 8.59 19.49 4.69
C GLY A 140 8.16 19.25 6.13
N LYS A 141 7.77 18.03 6.51
CA LYS A 141 7.32 17.67 7.86
C LYS A 141 8.26 18.18 8.95
N GLY A 142 7.71 18.89 9.93
CA GLY A 142 8.46 19.49 11.04
C GLY A 142 8.97 20.92 10.76
N TYR A 143 8.82 21.44 9.53
CA TYR A 143 9.16 22.80 9.20
C TYR A 143 7.96 23.55 8.62
N GLY A 144 7.28 24.35 9.45
CA GLY A 144 5.99 24.97 9.13
C GLY A 144 5.95 25.77 7.80
N PRO A 145 6.98 26.52 7.39
CA PRO A 145 6.98 27.15 6.06
C PRO A 145 6.95 26.16 4.90
N ALA A 146 7.69 25.05 5.00
CA ALA A 146 7.71 24.03 3.96
C ALA A 146 6.48 23.13 3.97
N GLU A 147 5.78 23.01 5.10
CA GLU A 147 4.50 22.29 5.17
C GLU A 147 3.36 23.06 4.46
N LYS A 148 3.45 24.41 4.51
CA LYS A 148 2.45 25.28 3.89
C LYS A 148 2.68 25.51 2.39
N HIS A 149 3.95 25.43 1.98
CA HIS A 149 4.40 25.65 0.60
C HIS A 149 5.44 24.60 0.25
N PRO A 150 5.00 23.33 0.08
CA PRO A 150 5.87 22.17 -0.16
C PRO A 150 6.51 22.17 -1.57
#